data_bb0da66bf9125b44699ec2bd1f16c217
#
_entry.id   bb0da66bf9125b44699ec2bd1f16c217
#
_cell.length_a   1.000
_cell.length_b   1.000
_cell.length_c   1.000
_cell.angle_alpha   90.00
_cell.angle_beta   90.00
_cell.angle_gamma   90.00
#
_symmetry.space_group_name_H-M   'P 1'
#
loop_
_entity.id
_entity.type
_entity.pdbx_description
1 polymer ?
#
loop_
_entity_poly.entity_id
_entity_poly.type
_entity_poly.pdbx_seq_one_letter_code
_entity_poly.pdbx_strand_id
1 'polypeptide(L)'
;MLSIIILHKIKLIWSFHLHYQSNIEGEIVTIIQKAKGLFDGIIINAAAFTHTSVAIRDALDIFKKPIIELHISNIYKREEFRKKSLISDVVTGGIFGIGSNGYILAIIAMQKLIKNENR
;
A
#
# COMPACT_ATOMS: atom_id res chain seq x y z
N MET A 1 7.29 11.95 -0.29
CA MET A 1 5.88 12.14 -0.64
C MET A 1 5.14 10.83 -0.52
N LEU A 2 4.01 10.88 0.10
CA LEU A 2 3.10 9.75 0.26
C LEU A 2 2.48 9.36 -1.08
N SER A 3 2.46 8.08 -1.40
CA SER A 3 1.81 7.61 -2.62
C SER A 3 1.04 6.32 -2.37
N ILE A 4 -0.02 6.15 -3.14
CA ILE A 4 -0.85 4.97 -3.09
C ILE A 4 -1.19 4.52 -4.52
N ILE A 5 -1.01 3.24 -4.77
CA ILE A 5 -1.37 2.60 -6.04
C ILE A 5 -2.47 1.60 -5.76
N ILE A 6 -3.56 1.71 -6.49
CA ILE A 6 -4.73 0.86 -6.33
C ILE A 6 -4.87 -0.02 -7.58
N LEU A 7 -4.98 -1.31 -7.37
CA LEU A 7 -5.03 -2.27 -8.47
C LEU A 7 -6.40 -2.94 -8.57
N HIS A 8 -6.87 -3.03 -9.79
CA HIS A 8 -8.08 -3.76 -10.13
C HIS A 8 -7.73 -4.88 -11.11
N LYS A 9 -8.22 -6.08 -10.83
CA LYS A 9 -8.07 -7.20 -11.75
C LYS A 9 -9.15 -7.12 -12.82
N ILE A 10 -8.74 -6.83 -14.05
CA ILE A 10 -9.62 -7.01 -15.19
C ILE A 10 -9.61 -8.49 -15.56
N LYS A 11 -10.72 -9.04 -16.05
CA LYS A 11 -10.93 -10.46 -16.38
C LYS A 11 -9.92 -11.05 -17.38
N LEU A 12 -9.10 -10.22 -17.99
CA LEU A 12 -8.05 -10.60 -18.90
C LEU A 12 -6.69 -10.51 -18.20
N ILE A 13 -5.64 -10.85 -18.90
CA ILE A 13 -4.25 -10.94 -18.46
C ILE A 13 -3.70 -9.62 -17.85
N TRP A 14 -4.41 -8.51 -18.00
CA TRP A 14 -3.94 -7.17 -17.67
C TRP A 14 -4.50 -6.67 -16.34
N SER A 15 -3.63 -6.08 -15.51
CA SER A 15 -4.05 -5.35 -14.33
C SER A 15 -4.19 -3.87 -14.68
N PHE A 16 -5.32 -3.30 -14.29
CA PHE A 16 -5.53 -1.86 -14.31
C PHE A 16 -5.12 -1.29 -12.97
N HIS A 17 -4.40 -0.17 -12.96
CA HIS A 17 -4.04 0.48 -11.71
C HIS A 17 -4.21 2.00 -11.81
N LEU A 18 -4.56 2.62 -10.69
CA LEU A 18 -4.59 4.05 -10.49
C LEU A 18 -3.52 4.43 -9.48
N HIS A 19 -2.88 5.56 -9.71
CA HIS A 19 -1.84 6.09 -8.83
C HIS A 19 -2.27 7.46 -8.29
N TYR A 20 -2.19 7.61 -6.97
CA TYR A 20 -2.49 8.85 -6.27
C TYR A 20 -1.30 9.28 -5.44
N GLN A 21 -1.07 10.58 -5.35
CA GLN A 21 -0.09 11.18 -4.44
C GLN A 21 -0.74 12.32 -3.69
N SER A 22 -0.49 12.40 -2.38
CA SER A 22 -1.00 13.48 -1.55
C SER A 22 -0.16 13.60 -0.28
N ASN A 23 -0.05 14.80 0.24
CA ASN A 23 0.51 15.06 1.56
C ASN A 23 -0.57 15.23 2.62
N ILE A 24 -1.83 15.06 2.25
CA ILE A 24 -2.97 15.28 3.14
C ILE A 24 -3.50 13.93 3.62
N GLU A 25 -3.35 13.68 4.91
CA GLU A 25 -3.76 12.42 5.54
C GLU A 25 -5.21 12.05 5.23
N GLY A 26 -6.13 13.01 5.35
CA GLY A 26 -7.55 12.78 5.10
C GLY A 26 -7.86 12.41 3.65
N GLU A 27 -7.11 12.93 2.69
CA GLU A 27 -7.28 12.53 1.28
C GLU A 27 -6.90 11.06 1.08
N ILE A 28 -5.81 10.63 1.70
CA ILE A 28 -5.37 9.24 1.60
C ILE A 28 -6.39 8.29 2.26
N VAL A 29 -6.90 8.67 3.42
CA VAL A 29 -7.96 7.90 4.10
C VAL A 29 -9.18 7.77 3.17
N THR A 30 -9.60 8.86 2.55
CA THR A 30 -10.76 8.87 1.64
C THR A 30 -10.51 7.97 0.42
N ILE A 31 -9.32 8.01 -0.16
CA ILE A 31 -8.95 7.16 -1.31
C ILE A 31 -9.03 5.68 -0.92
N ILE A 32 -8.50 5.32 0.23
CA ILE A 32 -8.54 3.94 0.74
C ILE A 32 -10.00 3.49 0.94
N GLN A 33 -10.82 4.34 1.56
CA GLN A 33 -12.23 4.03 1.78
C GLN A 33 -12.98 3.82 0.47
N LYS A 34 -12.72 4.65 -0.53
CA LYS A 34 -13.34 4.52 -1.86
C LYS A 34 -12.85 3.30 -2.62
N ALA A 35 -11.65 2.82 -2.34
CA ALA A 35 -11.10 1.62 -2.97
C ALA A 35 -11.86 0.36 -2.55
N LYS A 36 -12.43 0.35 -1.36
CA LYS A 36 -13.16 -0.82 -0.85
C LYS A 36 -14.36 -1.12 -1.76
N GLY A 37 -14.45 -2.36 -2.21
CA GLY A 37 -15.52 -2.83 -3.09
C GLY A 37 -15.30 -2.51 -4.57
N LEU A 38 -14.33 -1.66 -4.90
CA LEU A 38 -14.05 -1.27 -6.30
C LEU A 38 -12.72 -1.83 -6.81
N PHE A 39 -11.76 -2.04 -5.94
CA PHE A 39 -10.42 -2.48 -6.31
C PHE A 39 -10.02 -3.73 -5.52
N ASP A 40 -9.05 -4.46 -6.05
CA ASP A 40 -8.64 -5.77 -5.53
C ASP A 40 -7.34 -5.73 -4.73
N GLY A 41 -6.62 -4.63 -4.76
CA GLY A 41 -5.37 -4.50 -4.02
C GLY A 41 -4.90 -3.06 -3.90
N ILE A 42 -4.10 -2.80 -2.87
CA ILE A 42 -3.51 -1.49 -2.59
C ILE A 42 -2.00 -1.67 -2.39
N ILE A 43 -1.21 -0.79 -3.02
CA ILE A 43 0.20 -0.61 -2.69
C ILE A 43 0.31 0.78 -2.08
N ILE A 44 0.82 0.87 -0.86
CA ILE A 44 0.88 2.14 -0.14
C ILE A 44 2.30 2.45 0.33
N ASN A 45 2.79 3.62 -0.04
CA ASN A 45 3.93 4.27 0.59
C ASN A 45 3.39 5.40 1.46
N ALA A 46 3.16 5.12 2.71
CA ALA A 46 2.58 6.10 3.65
C ALA A 46 3.62 7.11 4.17
N ALA A 47 4.87 6.98 3.74
CA ALA A 47 5.96 7.87 4.14
C ALA A 47 6.00 8.04 5.66
N ALA A 48 6.09 9.27 6.15
CA ALA A 48 6.14 9.54 7.59
C ALA A 48 4.85 9.15 8.32
N PHE A 49 3.71 9.16 7.64
CA PHE A 49 2.44 8.74 8.24
C PHE A 49 2.43 7.25 8.65
N THR A 50 3.33 6.44 8.10
CA THR A 50 3.55 5.06 8.53
C THR A 50 3.74 4.95 10.05
N HIS A 51 4.39 5.95 10.63
CA HIS A 51 4.80 5.94 12.03
C HIS A 51 3.86 6.73 12.95
N THR A 52 2.86 7.40 12.41
CA THR A 52 2.03 8.36 13.14
C THR A 52 0.53 8.21 12.91
N SER A 53 0.09 7.68 11.77
CA SER A 53 -1.33 7.74 11.39
C SER A 53 -2.11 6.51 11.79
N VAL A 54 -2.85 6.62 12.87
CA VAL A 54 -3.87 5.64 13.23
C VAL A 54 -5.03 5.69 12.23
N ALA A 55 -5.34 6.87 11.67
CA ALA A 55 -6.43 7.03 10.70
C ALA A 55 -6.18 6.23 9.43
N ILE A 56 -4.95 6.26 8.88
CA ILE A 56 -4.59 5.44 7.72
C ILE A 56 -4.63 3.96 8.08
N ARG A 57 -4.09 3.59 9.25
CA ARG A 57 -4.15 2.21 9.73
C ARG A 57 -5.60 1.68 9.73
N ASP A 58 -6.51 2.43 10.31
CA ASP A 58 -7.92 2.01 10.42
C ASP A 58 -8.56 1.85 9.05
N ALA A 59 -8.30 2.77 8.13
CA ALA A 59 -8.80 2.68 6.77
C ALA A 59 -8.28 1.42 6.05
N LEU A 60 -7.00 1.12 6.18
CA LEU A 60 -6.41 -0.09 5.59
C LEU A 60 -6.99 -1.37 6.19
N ASP A 61 -7.23 -1.37 7.49
CA ASP A 61 -7.78 -2.53 8.19
C ASP A 61 -9.18 -2.91 7.68
N ILE A 62 -9.95 -1.93 7.23
CA ILE A 62 -11.30 -2.15 6.70
C ILE A 62 -11.28 -2.67 5.26
N PHE A 63 -10.21 -2.46 4.51
CA PHE A 63 -10.14 -2.81 3.08
C PHE A 63 -10.31 -4.31 2.82
N LYS A 64 -9.73 -5.18 3.64
CA LYS A 64 -9.90 -6.66 3.64
C LYS A 64 -9.43 -7.38 2.38
N LYS A 65 -8.64 -6.74 1.53
CA LYS A 65 -7.99 -7.36 0.36
C LYS A 65 -6.49 -7.11 0.42
N PRO A 66 -5.67 -7.71 -0.48
CA PRO A 66 -4.23 -7.59 -0.38
C PRO A 66 -3.73 -6.15 -0.36
N ILE A 67 -2.84 -5.87 0.57
CA ILE A 67 -2.17 -4.58 0.72
C ILE A 67 -0.67 -4.83 0.83
N ILE A 68 0.12 -4.10 0.06
CA ILE A 68 1.58 -4.10 0.18
C ILE A 68 2.03 -2.76 0.74
N GLU A 69 2.74 -2.80 1.85
CA GLU A 69 3.43 -1.63 2.41
C GLU A 69 4.76 -1.44 1.69
N LEU A 70 5.02 -0.23 1.20
CA LEU A 70 6.23 0.06 0.44
C LEU A 70 6.99 1.23 1.06
N HIS A 71 8.30 1.06 1.23
CA HIS A 71 9.21 2.12 1.62
C HIS A 71 10.38 2.16 0.63
N ILE A 72 10.67 3.34 0.10
CA ILE A 72 11.77 3.56 -0.85
C ILE A 72 13.10 3.37 -0.12
N SER A 73 13.24 3.95 1.07
CA SER A 73 14.45 3.83 1.88
C SER A 73 14.42 2.58 2.75
N ASN A 74 15.60 2.17 3.22
CA ASN A 74 15.67 1.16 4.27
C ASN A 74 15.40 1.84 5.61
N ILE A 75 14.16 1.75 6.07
CA ILE A 75 13.70 2.38 7.32
C ILE A 75 14.46 1.87 8.55
N TYR A 76 15.05 0.69 8.48
CA TYR A 76 15.81 0.10 9.59
C TYR A 76 17.22 0.66 9.73
N LYS A 77 17.66 1.45 8.74
CA LYS A 77 18.93 2.18 8.79
C LYS A 77 18.76 3.65 9.19
N ARG A 78 17.56 4.06 9.52
CA ARG A 78 17.20 5.44 9.85
C ARG A 78 16.94 5.57 11.34
N GLU A 79 16.26 6.65 11.76
CA GLU A 79 15.99 6.94 13.17
C GLU A 79 15.14 5.82 13.79
N GLU A 80 15.31 5.61 15.09
CA GLU A 80 14.66 4.53 15.82
C GLU A 80 13.14 4.52 15.65
N PHE A 81 12.50 5.70 15.64
CA PHE A 81 11.05 5.81 15.52
C PHE A 81 10.53 5.26 14.16
N ARG A 82 11.39 5.18 13.13
CA ARG A 82 11.00 4.64 11.82
C ARG A 82 10.96 3.12 11.77
N LYS A 83 11.49 2.46 12.79
CA LYS A 83 11.47 0.99 12.87
C LYS A 83 10.11 0.45 13.26
N LYS A 84 9.23 1.29 13.80
CA LYS A 84 7.87 0.91 14.17
C LYS A 84 6.88 1.43 13.13
N SER A 85 6.19 0.52 12.47
CA SER A 85 5.12 0.84 11.55
C SER A 85 3.77 0.62 12.22
N LEU A 86 2.86 1.59 12.09
CA LEU A 86 1.50 1.45 12.58
C LEU A 86 0.61 0.68 11.60
N ILE A 87 1.12 0.34 10.41
CA ILE A 87 0.32 -0.34 9.39
C ILE A 87 0.83 -1.74 9.06
N SER A 88 2.03 -2.13 9.49
CA SER A 88 2.63 -3.41 9.11
C SER A 88 1.82 -4.64 9.55
N ASP A 89 1.05 -4.54 10.60
CA ASP A 89 0.25 -5.64 11.10
C ASP A 89 -1.17 -5.72 10.49
N VAL A 90 -1.55 -4.73 9.67
CA VAL A 90 -2.82 -4.74 8.95
C VAL A 90 -2.67 -4.89 7.44
N VAL A 91 -1.44 -4.97 6.93
CA VAL A 91 -1.16 -5.22 5.52
C VAL A 91 -0.78 -6.67 5.28
N THR A 92 -0.78 -7.11 4.02
CA THR A 92 -0.39 -8.46 3.64
C THR A 92 1.11 -8.69 3.79
N GLY A 93 1.90 -7.72 3.36
CA GLY A 93 3.36 -7.77 3.45
C GLY A 93 3.98 -6.47 3.01
N GLY A 94 5.32 -6.43 2.92
CA GLY A 94 6.02 -5.19 2.63
C GLY A 94 7.27 -5.36 1.81
N ILE A 95 7.69 -4.26 1.18
CA ILE A 95 8.94 -4.09 0.44
C ILE A 95 9.60 -2.83 0.97
N PHE A 96 10.88 -2.87 1.25
CA PHE A 96 11.60 -1.69 1.71
C PHE A 96 13.05 -1.67 1.26
N GLY A 97 13.61 -0.48 1.06
CA GLY A 97 15.05 -0.28 0.96
C GLY A 97 15.67 -0.44 -0.42
N ILE A 98 14.87 -0.62 -1.46
CA ILE A 98 15.39 -0.86 -2.82
C ILE A 98 15.07 0.27 -3.81
N GLY A 99 14.78 1.45 -3.27
CA GLY A 99 14.50 2.62 -4.08
C GLY A 99 13.17 2.52 -4.82
N SER A 100 13.04 3.29 -5.89
CA SER A 100 11.83 3.33 -6.72
C SER A 100 11.54 2.01 -7.45
N ASN A 101 12.53 1.12 -7.58
CA ASN A 101 12.31 -0.23 -8.12
C ASN A 101 11.25 -1.00 -7.32
N GLY A 102 11.07 -0.65 -6.05
CA GLY A 102 10.07 -1.28 -5.19
C GLY A 102 8.66 -1.18 -5.73
N TYR A 103 8.31 -0.10 -6.43
CA TYR A 103 6.97 0.06 -7.02
C TYR A 103 6.68 -1.01 -8.07
N ILE A 104 7.63 -1.25 -8.98
CA ILE A 104 7.47 -2.26 -10.03
C ILE A 104 7.36 -3.65 -9.41
N LEU A 105 8.22 -3.96 -8.45
CA LEU A 105 8.21 -5.25 -7.77
C LEU A 105 6.92 -5.45 -6.97
N ALA A 106 6.42 -4.38 -6.35
CA ALA A 106 5.16 -4.44 -5.62
C ALA A 106 3.97 -4.71 -6.55
N ILE A 107 3.95 -4.13 -7.75
CA ILE A 107 2.90 -4.38 -8.74
C ILE A 107 2.94 -5.85 -9.17
N ILE A 108 4.11 -6.40 -9.46
CA ILE A 108 4.27 -7.81 -9.82
C ILE A 108 3.78 -8.72 -8.69
N ALA A 109 4.20 -8.42 -7.46
CA ALA A 109 3.78 -9.19 -6.29
C ALA A 109 2.26 -9.09 -6.08
N MET A 110 1.70 -7.90 -6.24
CA MET A 110 0.26 -7.69 -6.07
C MET A 110 -0.56 -8.47 -7.08
N GLN A 111 -0.13 -8.51 -8.34
CA GLN A 111 -0.81 -9.30 -9.37
C GLN A 111 -0.91 -10.77 -8.97
N LYS A 112 0.16 -11.32 -8.38
CA LYS A 112 0.17 -12.70 -7.89
C LYS A 112 -0.74 -12.88 -6.68
N LEU A 113 -0.74 -11.93 -5.76
CA LEU A 113 -1.60 -11.98 -4.57
C LEU A 113 -3.07 -11.95 -4.96
N ILE A 114 -3.46 -11.06 -5.86
CA ILE A 114 -4.85 -10.97 -6.35
C ILE A 114 -5.26 -12.27 -7.06
N LYS A 115 -4.39 -12.83 -7.88
CA LYS A 115 -4.65 -14.10 -8.56
C LYS A 115 -4.89 -15.23 -7.56
N ASN A 116 -4.10 -15.29 -6.49
CA ASN A 116 -4.24 -16.32 -5.47
C ASN A 116 -5.53 -16.17 -4.66
N GLU A 117 -5.94 -14.93 -4.37
CA GLU A 117 -7.20 -14.65 -3.67
C GLU A 117 -8.44 -15.17 -4.42
N ASN A 118 -8.34 -15.23 -5.75
CA ASN A 118 -9.46 -15.64 -6.62
C ASN A 118 -9.46 -17.14 -6.95
N ARG A 119 -8.65 -17.90 -6.25
CA ARG A 119 -8.65 -19.37 -6.37
C ARG A 119 -9.70 -19.97 -5.42
#